data_ebb9c6b989ecefdcd0f313b75e057823
#
_entry.id   ebb9c6b989ecefdcd0f313b75e057823
#
_cell.length_a   1.000
_cell.length_b   1.000
_cell.length_c   1.000
_cell.angle_alpha   90.00
_cell.angle_beta   90.00
_cell.angle_gamma   90.00
#
_symmetry.space_group_name_H-M   'P 1'
#
loop_
_entity.id
_entity.type
_entity.pdbx_description
1 polymer ?
#
loop_
_entity_poly.entity_id
_entity_poly.type
_entity_poly.pdbx_seq_one_letter_code
_entity_poly.pdbx_strand_id
1 'polypeptide(L)'
;MSGLPVFVSAGEALTDMLRDGADNWTSQVGGSTWNVARVMARLGVPSAFAGAVSDDVFGDALLRASAEAGLDSRFLQRLGHSPLLAIVYERNPPRYFFVGDDSADLYFDPDRLPAGWHGAASWVHFGGISLARPPLRDTLLALAVRLKEQGVAISYDPNYRALMDERYDPVLRQMTALADVIKVSDEDLCGLFRCQDPEPALAALRAINPGALYLYTLGAAGARLLHGGHTWSAPAPEVRVADTVGAGDASIAALLYSLMRQPEAGMAQHLRYAVAGGAAACLAPGAAPPTLEQLQLLLPAVSVYNHQAVQS
;
A
#
# COMPACT_ATOMS: atom_id res chain seq x y z
N MET A 1 21.73 -16.97 10.48
CA MET A 1 20.45 -16.93 9.75
C MET A 1 19.76 -15.62 10.14
N SER A 2 19.44 -14.73 9.20
CA SER A 2 18.63 -13.54 9.50
C SER A 2 17.29 -14.01 10.07
N GLY A 3 16.77 -13.31 11.08
CA GLY A 3 15.46 -13.60 11.65
C GLY A 3 14.34 -13.54 10.59
N LEU A 4 13.13 -13.92 10.96
CA LEU A 4 11.94 -13.71 10.12
C LEU A 4 11.57 -12.22 10.08
N PRO A 5 10.94 -11.72 9.01
CA PRO A 5 10.50 -10.34 8.90
C PRO A 5 9.42 -10.02 9.93
N VAL A 6 9.45 -8.79 10.44
CA VAL A 6 8.44 -8.28 11.38
C VAL A 6 7.32 -7.52 10.67
N PHE A 7 7.53 -7.19 9.41
CA PHE A 7 6.55 -6.59 8.51
C PHE A 7 6.43 -7.42 7.22
N VAL A 8 5.20 -7.74 6.83
CA VAL A 8 4.93 -8.44 5.57
C VAL A 8 3.86 -7.67 4.81
N SER A 9 4.05 -7.50 3.51
CA SER A 9 2.98 -7.01 2.63
C SER A 9 2.56 -8.14 1.70
N ALA A 10 1.27 -8.41 1.58
CA ALA A 10 0.73 -9.52 0.82
C ALA A 10 -0.17 -9.03 -0.33
N GLY A 11 0.09 -9.50 -1.54
CA GLY A 11 -0.68 -9.10 -2.71
C GLY A 11 0.08 -9.23 -4.03
N GLU A 12 -0.10 -8.22 -4.92
CA GLU A 12 0.50 -8.21 -6.24
C GLU A 12 1.84 -7.48 -6.31
N ALA A 13 2.72 -8.01 -7.15
CA ALA A 13 3.81 -7.32 -7.81
C ALA A 13 3.60 -7.46 -9.33
N LEU A 14 3.81 -6.39 -10.07
CA LEU A 14 3.52 -6.33 -11.49
C LEU A 14 4.57 -5.51 -12.27
N THR A 15 4.45 -5.52 -13.57
CA THR A 15 5.24 -4.62 -14.43
C THR A 15 4.31 -3.65 -15.15
N ASP A 16 4.56 -2.35 -14.96
CA ASP A 16 3.94 -1.29 -15.73
C ASP A 16 4.65 -1.17 -17.10
N MET A 17 3.89 -1.38 -18.18
CA MET A 17 4.32 -1.13 -19.55
C MET A 17 3.86 0.27 -19.94
N LEU A 18 4.77 1.21 -19.94
CA LEU A 18 4.50 2.63 -20.18
C LEU A 18 4.73 2.97 -21.64
N ARG A 19 3.70 3.46 -22.31
CA ARG A 19 3.84 3.93 -23.69
C ARG A 19 4.69 5.20 -23.75
N ASP A 20 5.68 5.19 -24.66
CA ASP A 20 6.55 6.32 -24.94
C ASP A 20 6.57 6.58 -26.45
N GLY A 21 5.68 7.47 -26.92
CA GLY A 21 5.45 7.72 -28.33
C GLY A 21 4.52 6.71 -29.00
N ALA A 22 4.63 6.56 -30.35
CA ALA A 22 3.74 5.72 -31.14
C ALA A 22 3.98 4.23 -30.92
N ASP A 23 5.25 3.81 -30.97
CA ASP A 23 5.65 2.41 -31.07
C ASP A 23 6.59 1.96 -29.93
N ASN A 24 7.03 2.88 -29.06
CA ASN A 24 7.97 2.57 -27.98
C ASN A 24 7.26 2.35 -26.66
N TRP A 25 7.78 1.39 -25.89
CA TRP A 25 7.30 1.06 -24.56
C TRP A 25 8.49 0.91 -23.61
N THR A 26 8.33 1.38 -22.38
CA THR A 26 9.29 1.16 -21.30
C THR A 26 8.63 0.35 -20.21
N SER A 27 9.37 -0.55 -19.58
CA SER A 27 8.88 -1.35 -18.48
C SER A 27 9.36 -0.79 -17.14
N GLN A 28 8.48 -0.74 -16.15
CA GLN A 28 8.82 -0.39 -14.77
C GLN A 28 8.19 -1.41 -13.82
N VAL A 29 8.94 -1.86 -12.83
CA VAL A 29 8.41 -2.75 -11.79
C VAL A 29 7.55 -1.95 -10.81
N GLY A 30 6.40 -2.52 -10.43
CA GLY A 30 5.38 -1.88 -9.61
C GLY A 30 4.51 -2.87 -8.85
N GLY A 31 3.38 -2.39 -8.37
CA GLY A 31 2.44 -3.10 -7.51
C GLY A 31 2.36 -2.41 -6.15
N SER A 32 1.14 -2.00 -5.74
CA SER A 32 0.97 -1.18 -4.53
C SER A 32 1.49 -1.90 -3.29
N THR A 33 1.06 -3.14 -3.05
CA THR A 33 1.49 -3.92 -1.89
C THR A 33 3.00 -4.19 -1.90
N TRP A 34 3.57 -4.45 -3.07
CA TRP A 34 5.02 -4.63 -3.23
C TRP A 34 5.79 -3.33 -2.96
N ASN A 35 5.29 -2.17 -3.41
CA ASN A 35 5.88 -0.86 -3.12
C ASN A 35 5.91 -0.58 -1.62
N VAL A 36 4.81 -0.85 -0.89
CA VAL A 36 4.76 -0.70 0.57
C VAL A 36 5.84 -1.54 1.27
N ALA A 37 6.04 -2.80 0.86
CA ALA A 37 7.10 -3.65 1.40
C ALA A 37 8.50 -3.05 1.16
N ARG A 38 8.76 -2.55 -0.05
CA ARG A 38 10.05 -1.92 -0.41
C ARG A 38 10.33 -0.67 0.41
N VAL A 39 9.31 0.18 0.60
CA VAL A 39 9.45 1.38 1.44
C VAL A 39 9.77 0.98 2.87
N MET A 40 9.06 0.03 3.47
CA MET A 40 9.34 -0.45 4.83
C MET A 40 10.77 -0.97 4.97
N ALA A 41 11.25 -1.77 4.02
CA ALA A 41 12.62 -2.27 4.01
C ALA A 41 13.65 -1.12 3.91
N ARG A 42 13.42 -0.13 3.04
CA ARG A 42 14.29 1.06 2.89
C ARG A 42 14.29 1.97 4.12
N LEU A 43 13.22 1.96 4.91
CA LEU A 43 13.17 2.61 6.22
C LEU A 43 13.87 1.80 7.33
N GLY A 44 14.42 0.63 7.02
CA GLY A 44 15.18 -0.19 7.98
C GLY A 44 14.33 -1.13 8.83
N VAL A 45 13.14 -1.49 8.36
CA VAL A 45 12.31 -2.53 8.98
C VAL A 45 12.58 -3.87 8.28
N PRO A 46 12.90 -4.96 9.01
CA PRO A 46 12.96 -6.29 8.43
C PRO A 46 11.62 -6.65 7.77
N SER A 47 11.58 -6.65 6.45
CA SER A 47 10.35 -6.70 5.65
C SER A 47 10.38 -7.79 4.60
N ALA A 48 9.20 -8.28 4.22
CA ALA A 48 9.02 -9.20 3.11
C ALA A 48 7.79 -8.80 2.27
N PHE A 49 7.81 -9.22 1.02
CA PHE A 49 6.65 -9.24 0.16
C PHE A 49 6.20 -10.68 -0.05
N ALA A 50 4.98 -10.99 0.38
CA ALA A 50 4.33 -12.29 0.23
C ALA A 50 3.43 -12.28 -1.01
N GLY A 51 3.90 -12.91 -2.07
CA GLY A 51 3.22 -12.95 -3.35
C GLY A 51 3.92 -13.89 -4.32
N ALA A 52 3.42 -13.97 -5.55
CA ALA A 52 4.05 -14.76 -6.60
C ALA A 52 4.28 -13.93 -7.87
N VAL A 53 5.36 -14.26 -8.58
CA VAL A 53 5.76 -13.64 -9.84
C VAL A 53 6.07 -14.71 -10.88
N SER A 54 6.08 -14.32 -12.14
CA SER A 54 6.38 -15.20 -13.27
C SER A 54 7.83 -15.71 -13.26
N ASP A 55 8.04 -16.82 -13.98
CA ASP A 55 9.37 -17.41 -14.22
C ASP A 55 9.94 -16.93 -15.57
N ASP A 56 10.06 -15.61 -15.73
CA ASP A 56 10.52 -14.96 -16.94
C ASP A 56 11.30 -13.66 -16.65
N VAL A 57 11.59 -12.88 -17.68
CA VAL A 57 12.35 -11.62 -17.57
C VAL A 57 11.65 -10.56 -16.70
N PHE A 58 10.31 -10.58 -16.61
CA PHE A 58 9.54 -9.67 -15.75
C PHE A 58 9.64 -10.09 -14.28
N GLY A 59 9.49 -11.39 -14.00
CA GLY A 59 9.72 -11.93 -12.66
C GLY A 59 11.16 -11.72 -12.20
N ASP A 60 12.15 -11.91 -13.08
CA ASP A 60 13.57 -11.61 -12.78
C ASP A 60 13.79 -10.14 -12.39
N ALA A 61 13.11 -9.20 -13.06
CA ALA A 61 13.20 -7.79 -12.73
C ALA A 61 12.62 -7.49 -11.33
N LEU A 62 11.47 -8.08 -10.99
CA LEU A 62 10.85 -7.96 -9.68
C LEU A 62 11.70 -8.58 -8.56
N LEU A 63 12.31 -9.75 -8.81
CA LEU A 63 13.22 -10.40 -7.86
C LEU A 63 14.46 -9.52 -7.59
N ARG A 64 15.09 -8.98 -8.65
CA ARG A 64 16.24 -8.08 -8.48
C ARG A 64 15.87 -6.83 -7.67
N ALA A 65 14.78 -6.15 -8.03
CA ALA A 65 14.36 -4.96 -7.32
C ALA A 65 13.92 -5.23 -5.87
N SER A 66 13.40 -6.42 -5.59
CA SER A 66 13.10 -6.88 -4.22
C SER A 66 14.38 -7.07 -3.40
N ALA A 67 15.39 -7.70 -3.99
CA ALA A 67 16.69 -7.90 -3.35
C ALA A 67 17.44 -6.57 -3.11
N GLU A 68 17.41 -5.65 -4.08
CA GLU A 68 17.98 -4.29 -3.96
C GLU A 68 17.31 -3.47 -2.86
N ALA A 69 16.01 -3.66 -2.63
CA ALA A 69 15.29 -3.05 -1.54
C ALA A 69 15.56 -3.71 -0.17
N GLY A 70 16.17 -4.90 -0.15
CA GLY A 70 16.46 -5.66 1.08
C GLY A 70 15.27 -6.48 1.59
N LEU A 71 14.33 -6.85 0.71
CA LEU A 71 13.22 -7.73 1.07
C LEU A 71 13.69 -9.18 1.27
N ASP A 72 13.05 -9.88 2.21
CA ASP A 72 13.30 -11.30 2.43
C ASP A 72 12.76 -12.14 1.25
N SER A 73 13.67 -12.66 0.44
CA SER A 73 13.35 -13.40 -0.78
C SER A 73 12.60 -14.72 -0.56
N ARG A 74 12.60 -15.26 0.67
CA ARG A 74 11.88 -16.49 1.00
C ARG A 74 10.36 -16.37 0.90
N PHE A 75 9.82 -15.14 0.83
CA PHE A 75 8.39 -14.84 0.77
C PHE A 75 7.88 -14.65 -0.65
N LEU A 76 8.77 -14.43 -1.63
CA LEU A 76 8.40 -14.22 -3.02
C LEU A 76 8.49 -15.54 -3.79
N GLN A 77 7.35 -16.04 -4.24
CA GLN A 77 7.25 -17.29 -5.01
C GLN A 77 7.47 -17.03 -6.50
N ARG A 78 8.16 -17.96 -7.15
CA ARG A 78 8.39 -17.95 -8.58
C ARG A 78 7.64 -19.10 -9.23
N LEU A 79 6.78 -18.80 -10.22
CA LEU A 79 5.86 -19.77 -10.81
C LEU A 79 5.88 -19.67 -12.34
N GLY A 80 5.72 -20.82 -13.00
CA GLY A 80 5.70 -20.94 -14.48
C GLY A 80 4.39 -20.47 -15.11
N HIS A 81 3.86 -19.33 -14.66
CA HIS A 81 2.68 -18.65 -15.20
C HIS A 81 3.07 -17.30 -15.80
N SER A 82 2.16 -16.70 -16.58
CA SER A 82 2.41 -15.39 -17.22
C SER A 82 2.62 -14.27 -16.18
N PRO A 83 3.33 -13.19 -16.55
CA PRO A 83 3.46 -12.04 -15.67
C PRO A 83 2.14 -11.27 -15.57
N LEU A 84 1.94 -10.57 -14.45
CA LEU A 84 0.92 -9.54 -14.35
C LEU A 84 1.46 -8.24 -14.91
N LEU A 85 0.81 -7.69 -15.95
CA LEU A 85 1.20 -6.44 -16.59
C LEU A 85 0.10 -5.39 -16.47
N ALA A 86 0.47 -4.14 -16.21
CA ALA A 86 -0.39 -2.98 -16.41
C ALA A 86 0.05 -2.24 -17.67
N ILE A 87 -0.81 -2.16 -18.67
CA ILE A 87 -0.52 -1.52 -19.95
C ILE A 87 -1.00 -0.07 -19.87
N VAL A 88 -0.10 0.86 -19.59
CA VAL A 88 -0.36 2.30 -19.45
C VAL A 88 -0.15 2.96 -20.80
N TYR A 89 -1.23 3.17 -21.55
CA TYR A 89 -1.20 3.70 -22.91
C TYR A 89 -1.35 5.23 -22.98
N GLU A 90 -1.76 5.87 -21.87
CA GLU A 90 -1.88 7.33 -21.71
C GLU A 90 -1.47 7.71 -20.28
N ARG A 91 -0.69 8.77 -20.10
CA ARG A 91 -0.14 9.14 -18.78
C ARG A 91 -0.91 10.26 -18.08
N ASN A 92 -1.52 11.17 -18.83
CA ASN A 92 -2.25 12.33 -18.31
C ASN A 92 -3.56 12.58 -19.05
N PRO A 93 -4.75 12.25 -18.47
CA PRO A 93 -4.90 11.45 -17.26
C PRO A 93 -4.45 9.99 -17.47
N PRO A 94 -4.06 9.24 -16.43
CA PRO A 94 -3.58 7.87 -16.61
C PRO A 94 -4.71 6.96 -17.11
N ARG A 95 -4.45 6.29 -18.27
CA ARG A 95 -5.36 5.27 -18.82
C ARG A 95 -4.58 3.99 -19.04
N TYR A 96 -5.10 2.89 -18.51
CA TYR A 96 -4.43 1.60 -18.52
C TYR A 96 -5.44 0.45 -18.45
N PHE A 97 -4.96 -0.74 -18.77
CA PHE A 97 -5.66 -1.99 -18.51
C PHE A 97 -4.66 -3.05 -18.05
N PHE A 98 -5.17 -4.10 -17.39
CA PHE A 98 -4.33 -5.19 -16.92
C PHE A 98 -4.36 -6.37 -17.89
N VAL A 99 -3.21 -7.03 -18.03
CA VAL A 99 -3.04 -8.32 -18.70
C VAL A 99 -2.55 -9.29 -17.63
N GLY A 100 -3.33 -10.30 -17.32
CA GLY A 100 -3.00 -11.22 -16.24
C GLY A 100 -4.13 -12.18 -15.85
N ASP A 101 -4.94 -12.64 -16.83
CA ASP A 101 -6.07 -13.54 -16.55
C ASP A 101 -5.60 -14.88 -15.97
N ASP A 102 -4.36 -15.29 -16.24
CA ASP A 102 -3.70 -16.51 -15.72
C ASP A 102 -2.29 -16.17 -15.22
N SER A 103 -2.13 -15.04 -14.56
CA SER A 103 -0.82 -14.58 -14.10
C SER A 103 -0.40 -15.25 -12.79
N ALA A 104 0.92 -15.31 -12.57
CA ALA A 104 1.56 -16.01 -11.46
C ALA A 104 1.04 -15.59 -10.09
N ASP A 105 0.70 -14.30 -9.90
CA ASP A 105 0.17 -13.78 -8.64
C ASP A 105 -1.12 -14.49 -8.18
N LEU A 106 -1.97 -14.94 -9.13
CA LEU A 106 -3.21 -15.65 -8.83
C LEU A 106 -2.98 -17.01 -8.14
N TYR A 107 -1.78 -17.57 -8.27
CA TYR A 107 -1.37 -18.88 -7.75
C TYR A 107 -0.49 -18.78 -6.50
N PHE A 108 -0.46 -17.62 -5.86
CA PHE A 108 0.23 -17.46 -4.58
C PHE A 108 -0.34 -18.40 -3.52
N ASP A 109 0.55 -19.14 -2.87
CA ASP A 109 0.21 -20.12 -1.83
C ASP A 109 0.83 -19.70 -0.48
N PRO A 110 0.05 -19.17 0.48
CA PRO A 110 0.57 -18.75 1.78
C PRO A 110 1.11 -19.90 2.64
N ASP A 111 0.74 -21.14 2.37
CA ASP A 111 1.21 -22.29 3.13
C ASP A 111 2.65 -22.69 2.73
N ARG A 112 3.18 -22.14 1.63
CA ARG A 112 4.58 -22.28 1.20
C ARG A 112 5.51 -21.22 1.80
N LEU A 113 5.00 -20.28 2.60
CA LEU A 113 5.82 -19.30 3.30
C LEU A 113 6.64 -19.95 4.42
N PRO A 114 7.76 -19.33 4.86
CA PRO A 114 8.63 -19.88 5.90
C PRO A 114 7.86 -20.20 7.20
N ALA A 115 8.09 -21.39 7.76
CA ALA A 115 7.40 -21.82 8.97
C ALA A 115 7.56 -20.81 10.12
N GLY A 116 6.48 -20.51 10.83
CA GLY A 116 6.47 -19.59 11.98
C GLY A 116 6.50 -18.11 11.63
N TRP A 117 6.44 -17.73 10.36
CA TRP A 117 6.51 -16.33 9.94
C TRP A 117 5.39 -15.46 10.56
N HIS A 118 4.17 -16.00 10.66
CA HIS A 118 3.02 -15.29 11.24
C HIS A 118 3.22 -14.96 12.73
N GLY A 119 3.99 -15.77 13.47
CA GLY A 119 4.35 -15.49 14.87
C GLY A 119 5.47 -14.44 15.02
N ALA A 120 6.24 -14.18 13.94
CA ALA A 120 7.26 -13.14 13.91
C ALA A 120 6.74 -11.80 13.38
N ALA A 121 5.73 -11.83 12.49
CA ALA A 121 5.17 -10.65 11.89
C ALA A 121 4.32 -9.87 12.91
N SER A 122 4.66 -8.61 13.13
CA SER A 122 3.85 -7.68 13.94
C SER A 122 2.75 -7.03 13.13
N TRP A 123 3.01 -6.80 11.85
CA TRP A 123 2.09 -6.17 10.91
C TRP A 123 2.07 -6.88 9.57
N VAL A 124 0.87 -7.03 9.01
CA VAL A 124 0.69 -7.46 7.63
C VAL A 124 -0.17 -6.43 6.88
N HIS A 125 0.33 -6.01 5.72
CA HIS A 125 -0.35 -5.06 4.83
C HIS A 125 -1.01 -5.79 3.68
N PHE A 126 -2.25 -5.42 3.37
CA PHE A 126 -3.04 -5.90 2.24
C PHE A 126 -3.56 -4.72 1.42
N GLY A 127 -3.76 -4.92 0.13
CA GLY A 127 -4.34 -3.87 -0.71
C GLY A 127 -4.25 -4.16 -2.20
N GLY A 128 -4.45 -3.10 -2.98
CA GLY A 128 -4.31 -3.14 -4.42
C GLY A 128 -5.31 -4.05 -5.13
N ILE A 129 -4.99 -4.36 -6.38
CA ILE A 129 -5.88 -5.14 -7.26
C ILE A 129 -5.97 -6.62 -6.88
N SER A 130 -5.05 -7.14 -6.08
CA SER A 130 -5.06 -8.55 -5.63
C SER A 130 -6.38 -8.93 -4.97
N LEU A 131 -6.95 -8.01 -4.18
CA LEU A 131 -8.23 -8.23 -3.49
C LEU A 131 -9.47 -8.12 -4.40
N ALA A 132 -9.30 -7.73 -5.66
CA ALA A 132 -10.36 -7.71 -6.67
C ALA A 132 -10.28 -8.91 -7.64
N ARG A 133 -9.21 -9.73 -7.56
CA ARG A 133 -8.90 -10.79 -8.54
C ARG A 133 -8.95 -12.17 -7.91
N PRO A 134 -10.07 -12.95 -8.09
CA PRO A 134 -10.10 -14.33 -7.67
C PRO A 134 -9.17 -15.20 -8.58
N PRO A 135 -8.58 -16.30 -8.06
CA PRO A 135 -8.74 -16.84 -6.71
C PRO A 135 -7.87 -16.15 -5.64
N LEU A 136 -6.90 -15.30 -6.01
CA LEU A 136 -5.99 -14.62 -5.08
C LEU A 136 -6.74 -13.85 -4.00
N ARG A 137 -7.82 -13.15 -4.38
CA ARG A 137 -8.70 -12.45 -3.44
C ARG A 137 -9.12 -13.35 -2.27
N ASP A 138 -9.61 -14.53 -2.57
CA ASP A 138 -10.16 -15.43 -1.56
C ASP A 138 -9.04 -16.02 -0.67
N THR A 139 -7.88 -16.28 -1.25
CA THR A 139 -6.66 -16.67 -0.53
C THR A 139 -6.21 -15.57 0.46
N LEU A 140 -6.16 -14.32 0.02
CA LEU A 140 -5.73 -13.19 0.85
C LEU A 140 -6.75 -12.86 1.95
N LEU A 141 -8.05 -12.93 1.67
CA LEU A 141 -9.10 -12.76 2.68
C LEU A 141 -9.00 -13.82 3.78
N ALA A 142 -8.83 -15.10 3.40
CA ALA A 142 -8.64 -16.18 4.37
C ALA A 142 -7.36 -15.98 5.20
N LEU A 143 -6.28 -15.53 4.57
CA LEU A 143 -5.03 -15.21 5.25
C LEU A 143 -5.21 -14.06 6.25
N ALA A 144 -5.91 -12.97 5.86
CA ALA A 144 -6.15 -11.83 6.73
C ALA A 144 -6.96 -12.23 7.97
N VAL A 145 -7.99 -13.07 7.83
CA VAL A 145 -8.77 -13.58 8.95
C VAL A 145 -7.88 -14.40 9.90
N ARG A 146 -7.10 -15.35 9.38
CA ARG A 146 -6.17 -16.17 10.19
C ARG A 146 -5.17 -15.32 10.98
N LEU A 147 -4.60 -14.31 10.34
CA LEU A 147 -3.61 -13.40 10.97
C LEU A 147 -4.26 -12.57 12.08
N LYS A 148 -5.47 -12.05 11.85
CA LYS A 148 -6.20 -11.29 12.86
C LYS A 148 -6.53 -12.14 14.09
N GLU A 149 -6.95 -13.39 13.90
CA GLU A 149 -7.20 -14.34 14.98
C GLU A 149 -5.94 -14.65 15.80
N GLN A 150 -4.76 -14.53 15.20
CA GLN A 150 -3.46 -14.71 15.86
C GLN A 150 -2.91 -13.43 16.49
N GLY A 151 -3.68 -12.33 16.44
CA GLY A 151 -3.28 -11.05 17.04
C GLY A 151 -2.29 -10.23 16.20
N VAL A 152 -2.08 -10.58 14.94
CA VAL A 152 -1.25 -9.79 14.02
C VAL A 152 -2.03 -8.55 13.60
N ALA A 153 -1.40 -7.37 13.65
CA ALA A 153 -2.01 -6.14 13.22
C ALA A 153 -2.10 -6.07 11.68
N ILE A 154 -3.23 -5.58 11.18
CA ILE A 154 -3.54 -5.52 9.75
C ILE A 154 -3.63 -4.07 9.29
N SER A 155 -2.92 -3.72 8.22
CA SER A 155 -3.13 -2.49 7.47
C SER A 155 -3.74 -2.79 6.10
N TYR A 156 -4.62 -1.91 5.65
CA TYR A 156 -5.35 -2.06 4.41
C TYR A 156 -5.36 -0.76 3.62
N ASP A 157 -5.00 -0.87 2.33
CA ASP A 157 -5.15 0.20 1.34
C ASP A 157 -5.86 -0.38 0.11
N PRO A 158 -7.15 -0.09 -0.12
CA PRO A 158 -7.84 -0.58 -1.30
C PRO A 158 -7.17 -0.13 -2.60
N ASN A 159 -6.59 1.08 -2.61
CA ASN A 159 -5.91 1.65 -3.77
C ASN A 159 -6.73 1.45 -5.04
N TYR A 160 -7.90 2.08 -5.08
CA TYR A 160 -8.97 1.88 -6.05
C TYR A 160 -8.47 1.81 -7.50
N ARG A 161 -9.03 0.87 -8.24
CA ARG A 161 -8.86 0.74 -9.69
C ARG A 161 -10.22 0.41 -10.33
N ALA A 162 -10.41 0.76 -11.60
CA ALA A 162 -11.68 0.59 -12.31
C ALA A 162 -12.24 -0.85 -12.34
N LEU A 163 -11.40 -1.86 -12.09
CA LEU A 163 -11.84 -3.25 -11.95
C LEU A 163 -12.59 -3.54 -10.60
N MET A 164 -12.53 -2.61 -9.64
CA MET A 164 -13.21 -2.70 -8.35
C MET A 164 -14.64 -2.14 -8.47
N ASP A 165 -15.50 -2.91 -9.11
CA ASP A 165 -16.92 -2.61 -9.24
C ASP A 165 -17.73 -3.06 -8.00
N GLU A 166 -19.05 -3.16 -8.12
CA GLU A 166 -19.96 -3.56 -7.02
C GLU A 166 -19.63 -4.95 -6.43
N ARG A 167 -18.97 -5.82 -7.19
CA ARG A 167 -18.50 -7.13 -6.70
C ARG A 167 -17.38 -7.02 -5.68
N TYR A 168 -16.74 -5.87 -5.60
CA TYR A 168 -15.71 -5.58 -4.60
C TYR A 168 -16.29 -5.11 -3.26
N ASP A 169 -17.54 -4.64 -3.19
CA ASP A 169 -18.15 -4.09 -1.97
C ASP A 169 -18.12 -5.05 -0.76
N PRO A 170 -18.37 -6.36 -0.90
CA PRO A 170 -18.21 -7.31 0.21
C PRO A 170 -16.76 -7.40 0.72
N VAL A 171 -15.78 -7.36 -0.19
CA VAL A 171 -14.34 -7.39 0.13
C VAL A 171 -13.94 -6.13 0.88
N LEU A 172 -14.35 -4.96 0.37
CA LEU A 172 -14.14 -3.67 1.03
C LEU A 172 -14.65 -3.70 2.48
N ARG A 173 -15.87 -4.18 2.69
CA ARG A 173 -16.47 -4.28 4.03
C ARG A 173 -15.69 -5.23 4.94
N GLN A 174 -15.34 -6.42 4.44
CA GLN A 174 -14.63 -7.42 5.22
C GLN A 174 -13.22 -6.96 5.60
N MET A 175 -12.46 -6.42 4.65
CA MET A 175 -11.11 -5.92 4.92
C MET A 175 -11.12 -4.70 5.85
N THR A 176 -12.08 -3.78 5.66
CA THR A 176 -12.28 -2.64 6.57
C THR A 176 -12.56 -3.10 7.99
N ALA A 177 -13.40 -4.13 8.18
CA ALA A 177 -13.73 -4.66 9.50
C ALA A 177 -12.53 -5.33 10.20
N LEU A 178 -11.60 -5.92 9.44
CA LEU A 178 -10.41 -6.62 9.96
C LEU A 178 -9.25 -5.66 10.26
N ALA A 179 -9.12 -4.54 9.53
CA ALA A 179 -7.93 -3.71 9.55
C ALA A 179 -7.83 -2.83 10.80
N ASP A 180 -6.61 -2.68 11.33
CA ASP A 180 -6.27 -1.74 12.41
C ASP A 180 -5.90 -0.37 11.85
N VAL A 181 -5.32 -0.32 10.66
CA VAL A 181 -5.01 0.90 9.92
C VAL A 181 -5.58 0.80 8.51
N ILE A 182 -6.28 1.83 8.07
CA ILE A 182 -6.85 1.92 6.73
C ILE A 182 -6.37 3.21 6.08
N LYS A 183 -5.76 3.11 4.89
CA LYS A 183 -5.47 4.29 4.07
C LYS A 183 -6.47 4.35 2.93
N VAL A 184 -6.98 5.53 2.67
CA VAL A 184 -7.78 5.86 1.48
C VAL A 184 -7.43 7.27 1.00
N SER A 185 -7.57 7.52 -0.29
CA SER A 185 -7.56 8.87 -0.88
C SER A 185 -9.00 9.33 -1.16
N ASP A 186 -9.16 10.60 -1.51
CA ASP A 186 -10.41 11.14 -2.04
C ASP A 186 -10.84 10.44 -3.34
N GLU A 187 -9.88 10.16 -4.22
CA GLU A 187 -10.11 9.39 -5.45
C GLU A 187 -10.55 7.94 -5.15
N ASP A 188 -9.91 7.28 -4.18
CA ASP A 188 -10.30 5.93 -3.75
C ASP A 188 -11.74 5.91 -3.26
N LEU A 189 -12.11 6.87 -2.41
CA LEU A 189 -13.46 6.96 -1.85
C LEU A 189 -14.51 7.23 -2.94
N CYS A 190 -14.24 8.18 -3.83
CA CYS A 190 -15.14 8.49 -4.93
C CYS A 190 -15.34 7.28 -5.85
N GLY A 191 -14.28 6.54 -6.15
CA GLY A 191 -14.33 5.34 -6.98
C GLY A 191 -15.07 4.18 -6.30
N LEU A 192 -14.68 3.83 -5.07
CA LEU A 192 -15.25 2.71 -4.31
C LEU A 192 -16.74 2.89 -4.00
N PHE A 193 -17.16 4.12 -3.65
CA PHE A 193 -18.55 4.43 -3.32
C PHE A 193 -19.34 5.00 -4.50
N ARG A 194 -18.71 5.16 -5.68
CA ARG A 194 -19.35 5.67 -6.91
C ARG A 194 -20.03 7.02 -6.69
N CYS A 195 -19.35 7.91 -5.98
CA CYS A 195 -19.85 9.23 -5.56
C CYS A 195 -18.93 10.36 -6.04
N GLN A 196 -19.41 11.60 -5.96
CA GLN A 196 -18.62 12.80 -6.28
C GLN A 196 -18.04 13.48 -5.03
N ASP A 197 -18.68 13.28 -3.86
CA ASP A 197 -18.23 13.82 -2.58
C ASP A 197 -17.64 12.70 -1.73
N PRO A 198 -16.32 12.75 -1.41
CA PRO A 198 -15.67 11.72 -0.61
C PRO A 198 -16.03 11.76 0.88
N GLU A 199 -16.52 12.87 1.43
CA GLU A 199 -16.76 12.98 2.88
C GLU A 199 -17.86 12.04 3.39
N PRO A 200 -19.05 11.91 2.74
CA PRO A 200 -20.04 10.90 3.12
C PRO A 200 -19.49 9.46 2.96
N ALA A 201 -18.68 9.20 1.93
CA ALA A 201 -18.06 7.90 1.72
C ALA A 201 -17.06 7.56 2.83
N LEU A 202 -16.24 8.53 3.26
CA LEU A 202 -15.34 8.37 4.40
C LEU A 202 -16.12 8.07 5.68
N ALA A 203 -17.23 8.77 5.92
CA ALA A 203 -18.08 8.53 7.08
C ALA A 203 -18.69 7.11 7.05
N ALA A 204 -19.17 6.66 5.88
CA ALA A 204 -19.72 5.31 5.70
C ALA A 204 -18.64 4.22 5.91
N LEU A 205 -17.42 4.43 5.41
CA LEU A 205 -16.31 3.51 5.60
C LEU A 205 -15.92 3.42 7.10
N ARG A 206 -15.85 4.55 7.78
CA ARG A 206 -15.55 4.60 9.22
C ARG A 206 -16.63 3.96 10.09
N ALA A 207 -17.89 3.98 9.65
CA ALA A 207 -18.98 3.31 10.35
C ALA A 207 -18.83 1.78 10.38
N ILE A 208 -18.10 1.19 9.43
CA ILE A 208 -17.81 -0.27 9.40
C ILE A 208 -16.84 -0.64 10.52
N ASN A 209 -15.80 0.17 10.76
CA ASN A 209 -14.80 -0.08 11.80
C ASN A 209 -14.41 1.24 12.49
N PRO A 210 -15.19 1.70 13.48
CA PRO A 210 -14.92 2.96 14.19
C PRO A 210 -13.63 2.94 15.02
N GLY A 211 -13.11 1.75 15.34
CA GLY A 211 -11.90 1.57 16.12
C GLY A 211 -10.60 1.66 15.32
N ALA A 212 -10.67 1.57 13.99
CA ALA A 212 -9.48 1.64 13.16
C ALA A 212 -8.90 3.07 13.08
N LEU A 213 -7.61 3.14 12.78
CA LEU A 213 -6.91 4.37 12.44
C LEU A 213 -7.03 4.61 10.92
N TYR A 214 -7.56 5.77 10.52
CA TYR A 214 -7.75 6.13 9.10
C TYR A 214 -6.75 7.17 8.66
N LEU A 215 -5.91 6.84 7.67
CA LEU A 215 -5.09 7.80 6.93
C LEU A 215 -5.85 8.20 5.66
N TYR A 216 -6.35 9.42 5.62
CA TYR A 216 -7.04 10.00 4.48
C TYR A 216 -6.11 10.95 3.74
N THR A 217 -5.63 10.55 2.56
CA THR A 217 -4.69 11.32 1.73
C THR A 217 -5.43 12.19 0.72
N LEU A 218 -4.91 13.42 0.49
CA LEU A 218 -5.52 14.48 -0.31
C LEU A 218 -4.54 15.03 -1.35
N GLY A 219 -3.62 14.19 -1.83
CA GLY A 219 -2.58 14.59 -2.77
C GLY A 219 -1.76 15.80 -2.27
N ALA A 220 -1.69 16.85 -3.08
CA ALA A 220 -0.95 18.08 -2.74
C ALA A 220 -1.52 18.82 -1.52
N ALA A 221 -2.78 18.61 -1.15
CA ALA A 221 -3.38 19.18 0.06
C ALA A 221 -2.91 18.47 1.35
N GLY A 222 -2.16 17.37 1.25
CA GLY A 222 -1.60 16.66 2.38
C GLY A 222 -2.45 15.48 2.83
N ALA A 223 -2.67 15.32 4.15
CA ALA A 223 -3.43 14.20 4.68
C ALA A 223 -4.13 14.54 6.00
N ARG A 224 -5.14 13.73 6.32
CA ARG A 224 -5.78 13.69 7.64
C ARG A 224 -5.59 12.30 8.26
N LEU A 225 -5.38 12.26 9.57
CA LEU A 225 -5.39 11.05 10.39
C LEU A 225 -6.59 11.11 11.32
N LEU A 226 -7.44 10.09 11.29
CA LEU A 226 -8.70 10.07 12.04
C LEU A 226 -8.74 8.86 12.97
N HIS A 227 -8.99 9.08 14.25
CA HIS A 227 -9.10 8.01 15.25
C HIS A 227 -9.91 8.46 16.46
N GLY A 228 -10.81 7.63 17.00
CA GLY A 228 -11.51 7.87 18.26
C GLY A 228 -12.26 9.21 18.32
N GLY A 229 -12.82 9.70 17.24
CA GLY A 229 -13.51 11.00 17.18
C GLY A 229 -12.59 12.21 17.00
N HIS A 230 -11.27 12.03 17.01
CA HIS A 230 -10.27 13.07 16.77
C HIS A 230 -9.82 13.08 15.31
N THR A 231 -9.45 14.26 14.82
CA THR A 231 -8.88 14.44 13.49
C THR A 231 -7.64 15.30 13.57
N TRP A 232 -6.54 14.81 13.03
CA TRP A 232 -5.30 15.57 12.81
C TRP A 232 -5.16 15.83 11.31
N SER A 233 -4.76 17.02 10.91
CA SER A 233 -4.50 17.37 9.53
C SER A 233 -3.10 17.94 9.35
N ALA A 234 -2.49 17.66 8.21
CA ALA A 234 -1.19 18.20 7.85
C ALA A 234 -1.15 18.49 6.35
N PRO A 235 -0.82 19.70 5.92
CA PRO A 235 -0.55 20.01 4.52
C PRO A 235 0.73 19.28 4.07
N ALA A 236 0.81 18.98 2.77
CA ALA A 236 2.04 18.47 2.19
C ALA A 236 3.13 19.55 2.23
N PRO A 237 4.39 19.21 2.57
CA PRO A 237 5.49 20.15 2.47
C PRO A 237 5.77 20.47 0.99
N GLU A 238 6.22 21.70 0.73
CA GLU A 238 6.64 22.08 -0.62
C GLU A 238 7.89 21.31 -1.03
N VAL A 239 7.79 20.55 -2.12
CA VAL A 239 8.90 19.79 -2.71
C VAL A 239 8.91 19.96 -4.23
N ARG A 240 10.09 19.79 -4.83
CA ARG A 240 10.18 19.70 -6.29
C ARG A 240 9.72 18.31 -6.72
N VAL A 241 8.48 18.20 -7.17
CA VAL A 241 7.88 16.95 -7.62
C VAL A 241 8.53 16.48 -8.92
N ALA A 242 9.12 15.28 -8.89
CA ALA A 242 9.59 14.56 -10.08
C ALA A 242 8.50 13.62 -10.62
N ASP A 243 7.80 12.91 -9.71
CA ASP A 243 6.70 11.99 -10.02
C ASP A 243 5.83 11.84 -8.75
N THR A 244 4.57 11.45 -8.92
CA THR A 244 3.65 11.18 -7.79
C THR A 244 3.36 9.68 -7.60
N VAL A 245 3.87 8.83 -8.48
CA VAL A 245 3.68 7.37 -8.41
C VAL A 245 4.31 6.83 -7.13
N GLY A 246 3.55 6.02 -6.37
CA GLY A 246 3.99 5.44 -5.12
C GLY A 246 3.92 6.38 -3.89
N ALA A 247 3.47 7.64 -4.04
CA ALA A 247 3.33 8.54 -2.88
C ALA A 247 2.33 8.02 -1.84
N GLY A 248 1.21 7.43 -2.26
CA GLY A 248 0.25 6.76 -1.38
C GLY A 248 0.87 5.58 -0.64
N ASP A 249 1.58 4.70 -1.38
CA ASP A 249 2.28 3.54 -0.82
C ASP A 249 3.34 3.97 0.21
N ALA A 250 4.09 5.04 -0.08
CA ALA A 250 5.07 5.59 0.85
C ALA A 250 4.43 6.26 2.07
N SER A 251 3.25 6.89 1.92
CA SER A 251 2.52 7.49 3.03
C SER A 251 2.07 6.44 4.04
N ILE A 252 1.44 5.35 3.58
CA ILE A 252 1.01 4.28 4.48
C ILE A 252 2.21 3.56 5.10
N ALA A 253 3.27 3.28 4.33
CA ALA A 253 4.47 2.65 4.85
C ALA A 253 5.15 3.50 5.93
N ALA A 254 5.26 4.81 5.75
CA ALA A 254 5.86 5.73 6.73
C ALA A 254 4.99 5.86 7.99
N LEU A 255 3.65 5.84 7.87
CA LEU A 255 2.74 5.74 9.01
C LEU A 255 3.02 4.47 9.82
N LEU A 256 3.04 3.30 9.15
CA LEU A 256 3.28 2.00 9.79
C LEU A 256 4.68 1.95 10.41
N TYR A 257 5.70 2.48 9.74
CA TYR A 257 7.04 2.64 10.31
C TYR A 257 7.00 3.41 11.64
N SER A 258 6.32 4.55 11.67
CA SER A 258 6.19 5.37 12.88
C SER A 258 5.45 4.64 14.00
N LEU A 259 4.35 3.96 13.70
CA LEU A 259 3.59 3.15 14.66
C LEU A 259 4.44 2.01 15.23
N MET A 260 5.26 1.36 14.41
CA MET A 260 6.12 0.25 14.84
C MET A 260 7.33 0.70 15.64
N ARG A 261 7.94 1.84 15.29
CA ARG A 261 9.20 2.31 15.89
C ARG A 261 9.00 3.27 17.05
N GLN A 262 7.86 3.93 17.10
CA GLN A 262 7.53 4.95 18.10
C GLN A 262 6.08 4.77 18.60
N PRO A 263 5.71 3.58 19.14
CA PRO A 263 4.31 3.27 19.50
C PRO A 263 3.73 4.25 20.52
N GLU A 264 4.57 4.85 21.38
CA GLU A 264 4.15 5.82 22.38
C GLU A 264 4.06 7.28 21.86
N ALA A 265 4.40 7.51 20.58
CA ALA A 265 4.29 8.84 20.02
C ALA A 265 2.81 9.24 19.81
N GLY A 266 2.53 10.54 19.91
CA GLY A 266 1.18 11.04 19.63
C GLY A 266 0.83 10.97 18.14
N MET A 267 -0.48 10.94 17.84
CA MET A 267 -1.02 10.84 16.47
C MET A 267 -0.49 11.92 15.52
N ALA A 268 -0.21 13.13 16.05
CA ALA A 268 0.42 14.20 15.27
C ALA A 268 1.79 13.79 14.72
N GLN A 269 2.60 13.05 15.49
CA GLN A 269 3.89 12.56 15.02
C GLN A 269 3.73 11.48 13.95
N HIS A 270 2.80 10.56 14.14
CA HIS A 270 2.49 9.52 13.15
C HIS A 270 2.04 10.13 11.81
N LEU A 271 1.19 11.17 11.85
CA LEU A 271 0.78 11.90 10.65
C LEU A 271 1.97 12.61 9.96
N ARG A 272 2.89 13.20 10.74
CA ARG A 272 4.12 13.79 10.18
C ARG A 272 4.91 12.79 9.34
N TYR A 273 5.09 11.56 9.86
CA TYR A 273 5.76 10.50 9.11
C TYR A 273 5.02 10.15 7.84
N ALA A 274 3.70 9.98 7.89
CA ALA A 274 2.88 9.65 6.71
C ALA A 274 3.04 10.69 5.60
N VAL A 275 2.89 11.98 5.94
CA VAL A 275 2.97 13.08 4.98
C VAL A 275 4.40 13.27 4.46
N ALA A 276 5.41 13.18 5.33
CA ALA A 276 6.81 13.26 4.91
C ALA A 276 7.21 12.09 4.00
N GLY A 277 6.69 10.87 4.27
CA GLY A 277 6.94 9.69 3.44
C GLY A 277 6.38 9.85 2.03
N GLY A 278 5.13 10.30 1.91
CA GLY A 278 4.51 10.59 0.61
C GLY A 278 5.26 11.67 -0.17
N ALA A 279 5.65 12.76 0.50
CA ALA A 279 6.42 13.83 -0.12
C ALA A 279 7.83 13.37 -0.55
N ALA A 280 8.49 12.54 0.26
CA ALA A 280 9.81 11.99 -0.07
C ALA A 280 9.77 11.09 -1.32
N ALA A 281 8.70 10.30 -1.49
CA ALA A 281 8.52 9.49 -2.70
C ALA A 281 8.40 10.36 -3.97
N CYS A 282 7.83 11.56 -3.85
CA CYS A 282 7.68 12.47 -4.99
C CYS A 282 9.00 13.09 -5.48
N LEU A 283 10.12 12.92 -4.78
CA LEU A 283 11.43 13.50 -5.16
C LEU A 283 12.14 12.72 -6.29
N ALA A 284 11.71 11.51 -6.58
CA ALA A 284 12.31 10.63 -7.59
C ALA A 284 11.27 10.16 -8.62
N PRO A 285 11.69 9.83 -9.86
CA PRO A 285 10.77 9.29 -10.87
C PRO A 285 10.35 7.86 -10.54
N GLY A 286 9.10 7.52 -10.88
CA GLY A 286 8.49 6.22 -10.63
C GLY A 286 8.29 5.94 -9.14
N ALA A 287 7.86 4.72 -8.80
CA ALA A 287 7.65 4.28 -7.41
C ALA A 287 9.00 3.96 -6.71
N ALA A 288 9.95 4.89 -6.74
CA ALA A 288 11.22 4.75 -6.03
C ALA A 288 11.02 4.86 -4.51
N PRO A 289 11.37 3.82 -3.72
CA PRO A 289 11.13 3.86 -2.28
C PRO A 289 12.08 4.88 -1.61
N PRO A 290 11.54 5.86 -0.84
CA PRO A 290 12.37 6.86 -0.15
C PRO A 290 13.22 6.21 0.95
N THR A 291 14.38 6.82 1.23
CA THR A 291 15.21 6.44 2.37
C THR A 291 14.72 7.08 3.66
N LEU A 292 15.11 6.51 4.81
CA LEU A 292 14.81 7.09 6.12
C LEU A 292 15.38 8.51 6.25
N GLU A 293 16.57 8.77 5.70
CA GLU A 293 17.21 10.09 5.70
C GLU A 293 16.37 11.12 4.92
N GLN A 294 15.92 10.78 3.70
CA GLN A 294 15.06 11.65 2.90
C GLN A 294 13.75 11.99 3.63
N LEU A 295 13.14 11.01 4.28
CA LEU A 295 11.94 11.21 5.07
C LEU A 295 12.23 12.13 6.27
N GLN A 296 13.30 11.88 7.03
CA GLN A 296 13.68 12.65 8.21
C GLN A 296 13.99 14.12 7.88
N LEU A 297 14.56 14.42 6.72
CA LEU A 297 14.81 15.78 6.25
C LEU A 297 13.52 16.58 6.04
N LEU A 298 12.40 15.90 5.71
CA LEU A 298 11.11 16.55 5.48
C LEU A 298 10.25 16.69 6.75
N LEU A 299 10.49 15.89 7.81
CA LEU A 299 9.69 15.95 9.04
C LEU A 299 9.55 17.35 9.64
N PRO A 300 10.60 18.22 9.72
CA PRO A 300 10.47 19.55 10.29
C PRO A 300 9.56 20.48 9.48
N ALA A 301 9.39 20.24 8.19
CA ALA A 301 8.54 21.03 7.31
C ALA A 301 7.05 20.66 7.40
N VAL A 302 6.69 19.54 8.05
CA VAL A 302 5.30 19.09 8.18
C VAL A 302 4.69 19.65 9.46
N SER A 303 3.81 20.63 9.32
CA SER A 303 3.01 21.19 10.43
C SER A 303 1.72 20.37 10.60
N VAL A 304 1.37 20.02 11.84
CA VAL A 304 0.16 19.24 12.15
C VAL A 304 -0.78 20.03 13.02
N TYR A 305 -2.05 20.03 12.64
CA TYR A 305 -3.16 20.69 13.33
C TYR A 305 -4.11 19.63 13.90
N ASN A 306 -4.52 19.78 15.16
CA ASN A 306 -5.49 18.90 15.80
C ASN A 306 -6.86 19.58 15.80
N HIS A 307 -7.86 18.89 15.27
CA HIS A 307 -9.25 19.31 15.28
C HIS A 307 -10.02 18.38 16.20
N GLN A 308 -10.42 18.88 17.39
CA GLN A 308 -11.36 18.15 18.21
C GLN A 308 -12.74 18.21 17.55
N ALA A 309 -13.45 17.09 17.49
CA ALA A 309 -14.86 17.11 17.10
C ALA A 309 -15.61 18.06 18.04
N VAL A 310 -16.21 19.11 17.49
CA VAL A 310 -17.18 19.91 18.26
C VAL A 310 -18.29 18.95 18.62
N GLN A 311 -18.45 18.65 19.90
CA GLN A 311 -19.60 17.89 20.40
C GLN A 311 -20.83 18.78 20.14
N SER A 312 -21.62 18.40 19.11
CA SER A 312 -22.93 18.97 18.84
C SER A 312 -24.01 18.16 19.51
#